data_1eda2742ec9e3701633ec3b867d5ee15
#
_entry.id   1eda2742ec9e3701633ec3b867d5ee15
#
_cell.length_a   1.000
_cell.length_b   1.000
_cell.length_c   1.000
_cell.angle_alpha   90.00
_cell.angle_beta   90.00
_cell.angle_gamma   90.00
#
_symmetry.space_group_name_H-M   'P 1'
#
loop_
_entity.id
_entity.type
_entity.pdbx_description
1 polymer ?
#
loop_
_entity_poly.entity_id
_entity_poly.type
_entity_poly.pdbx_seq_one_letter_code
_entity_poly.pdbx_strand_id
1 'polypeptide(L)'
;MPTPRETILAALHARLVALPATALRGEVLPERVPAEGLLILRDGEPGEPEITLSPLRYHYQHRAEIEAVVQGASRDAAFDTLCASIGAALAADRTLGGSCDWAEAEAPRPVDLPVEGAASLKAAVIPVVLHYSTADPLT
;
A
#
# COMPACT_ATOMS: atom_id res chain seq x y z
N MET A 1 15.61 13.50 -10.67
CA MET A 1 14.66 12.58 -11.31
C MET A 1 14.48 11.36 -10.42
N PRO A 2 13.26 10.98 -10.05
CA PRO A 2 13.08 9.82 -9.19
C PRO A 2 13.44 8.52 -9.91
N THR A 3 13.85 7.54 -9.11
CA THR A 3 14.11 6.19 -9.62
C THR A 3 12.80 5.51 -10.02
N PRO A 4 12.84 4.46 -10.83
CA PRO A 4 11.64 3.66 -11.14
C PRO A 4 10.93 3.17 -9.87
N ARG A 5 11.67 2.69 -8.87
CA ARG A 5 11.09 2.23 -7.61
C ARG A 5 10.30 3.33 -6.90
N GLU A 6 10.90 4.51 -6.78
CA GLU A 6 10.24 5.65 -6.14
C GLU A 6 9.02 6.09 -6.96
N THR A 7 9.12 6.09 -8.27
CA THR A 7 8.00 6.44 -9.15
C THR A 7 6.80 5.52 -8.92
N ILE A 8 7.05 4.22 -8.78
CA ILE A 8 5.98 3.24 -8.55
C ILE A 8 5.35 3.44 -7.17
N LEU A 9 6.16 3.62 -6.12
CA LEU A 9 5.65 3.84 -4.77
C LEU A 9 4.86 5.14 -4.68
N ALA A 10 5.33 6.20 -5.32
CA ALA A 10 4.60 7.47 -5.38
C ALA A 10 3.29 7.32 -6.15
N ALA A 11 3.27 6.55 -7.22
CA ALA A 11 2.04 6.27 -7.97
C ALA A 11 1.02 5.49 -7.15
N LEU A 12 1.47 4.52 -6.37
CA LEU A 12 0.60 3.78 -5.44
C LEU A 12 0.02 4.73 -4.40
N HIS A 13 0.85 5.56 -3.78
CA HIS A 13 0.40 6.56 -2.80
C HIS A 13 -0.65 7.50 -3.40
N ALA A 14 -0.44 7.95 -4.65
CA ALA A 14 -1.39 8.82 -5.33
C ALA A 14 -2.76 8.16 -5.51
N ARG A 15 -2.80 6.86 -5.76
CA ARG A 15 -4.07 6.11 -5.86
C ARG A 15 -4.80 6.06 -4.52
N LEU A 16 -4.05 5.94 -3.42
CA LEU A 16 -4.64 5.94 -2.07
C LEU A 16 -5.13 7.33 -1.68
N VAL A 17 -4.40 8.39 -2.03
CA VAL A 17 -4.81 9.77 -1.76
C VAL A 17 -6.14 10.12 -2.43
N ALA A 18 -6.44 9.53 -3.57
CA ALA A 18 -7.68 9.75 -4.28
C ALA A 18 -8.91 9.12 -3.59
N LEU A 19 -8.72 8.26 -2.60
CA LEU A 19 -9.81 7.64 -1.84
C LEU A 19 -10.32 8.58 -0.74
N PRO A 20 -11.55 8.36 -0.21
CA PRO A 20 -12.09 9.21 0.86
C PRO A 20 -11.25 9.20 2.14
N ALA A 21 -10.58 8.09 2.47
CA ALA A 21 -9.73 8.01 3.65
C ALA A 21 -8.49 8.90 3.52
N THR A 22 -7.94 9.32 4.66
CA THR A 22 -6.69 10.06 4.69
C THR A 22 -5.53 9.09 4.41
N ALA A 23 -4.71 9.38 3.41
CA ALA A 23 -3.59 8.53 3.03
C ALA A 23 -2.26 9.24 3.29
N LEU A 24 -1.44 8.63 4.14
CA LEU A 24 -0.11 9.10 4.49
C LEU A 24 0.94 8.13 3.96
N ARG A 25 2.19 8.58 3.91
CA ARG A 25 3.31 7.71 3.52
C ARG A 25 4.43 7.82 4.55
N GLY A 26 4.83 6.67 5.11
CA GLY A 26 5.96 6.58 6.03
C GLY A 26 5.76 7.25 7.39
N GLU A 27 4.54 7.65 7.71
CA GLU A 27 4.26 8.36 8.94
C GLU A 27 3.96 7.40 10.09
N VAL A 28 4.16 7.87 11.31
CA VAL A 28 3.69 7.14 12.49
C VAL A 28 2.19 7.30 12.63
N LEU A 29 1.55 6.37 13.35
CA LEU A 29 0.12 6.44 13.61
C LEU A 29 -0.19 7.72 14.39
N PRO A 30 -1.05 8.61 13.87
CA PRO A 30 -1.44 9.82 14.59
C PRO A 30 -2.33 9.50 15.80
N GLU A 31 -2.44 10.46 16.72
CA GLU A 31 -3.27 10.29 17.92
C GLU A 31 -4.75 10.09 17.61
N ARG A 32 -5.21 10.67 16.51
CA ARG A 32 -6.60 10.58 16.09
C ARG A 32 -6.69 9.94 14.73
N VAL A 33 -7.62 9.00 14.60
CA VAL A 33 -7.96 8.41 13.31
C VAL A 33 -9.05 9.26 12.67
N PRO A 34 -8.85 9.72 11.42
CA PRO A 34 -9.89 10.48 10.72
C PRO A 34 -11.19 9.69 10.59
N ALA A 35 -12.32 10.41 10.55
CA ALA A 35 -13.65 9.80 10.51
C ALA A 35 -13.82 8.84 9.31
N GLU A 36 -13.15 9.12 8.19
CA GLU A 36 -13.27 8.34 6.97
C GLU A 36 -12.18 7.26 6.87
N GLY A 37 -11.38 7.09 7.93
CA GLY A 37 -10.32 6.11 7.96
C GLY A 37 -8.96 6.67 7.65
N LEU A 38 -7.94 5.87 7.94
CA LEU A 38 -6.54 6.24 7.75
C LEU A 38 -5.83 5.13 7.00
N LEU A 39 -5.05 5.51 6.02
CA LEU A 39 -4.16 4.61 5.29
C LEU A 39 -2.73 5.13 5.44
N ILE A 40 -1.81 4.27 5.80
CA ILE A 40 -0.38 4.61 5.84
C ILE A 40 0.35 3.64 4.93
N LEU A 41 0.90 4.18 3.85
CA LEU A 41 1.72 3.39 2.93
C LEU A 41 3.13 3.28 3.50
N ARG A 42 3.59 2.03 3.66
CA ARG A 42 4.98 1.69 3.98
C ARG A 42 5.64 1.17 2.72
N ASP A 43 6.85 1.61 2.47
CA ASP A 43 7.58 1.21 1.26
C ASP A 43 7.83 -0.29 1.20
N GLY A 44 7.96 -0.94 2.35
CA GLY A 44 8.17 -2.38 2.40
C GLY A 44 9.52 -2.80 1.89
N GLU A 45 9.58 -3.97 1.27
CA GLU A 45 10.84 -4.56 0.81
C GLU A 45 10.74 -5.04 -0.63
N PRO A 46 11.76 -4.73 -1.46
CA PRO A 46 11.82 -5.25 -2.83
C PRO A 46 11.96 -6.77 -2.91
N GLY A 47 12.59 -7.38 -1.91
CA GLY A 47 12.90 -8.81 -1.94
C GLY A 47 14.05 -9.15 -2.89
N GLU A 48 14.29 -10.45 -3.07
CA GLU A 48 15.30 -10.94 -4.00
C GLU A 48 14.81 -10.83 -5.44
N PRO A 49 15.57 -10.21 -6.34
CA PRO A 49 15.15 -10.12 -7.73
C PRO A 49 15.46 -11.41 -8.49
N GLU A 50 14.66 -11.66 -9.51
CA GLU A 50 15.02 -12.58 -10.57
C GLU A 50 15.82 -11.78 -11.61
N ILE A 51 16.99 -12.28 -12.00
CA ILE A 51 17.91 -11.56 -12.88
C ILE A 51 17.87 -12.16 -14.26
N THR A 52 17.65 -11.34 -15.27
CA THR A 52 17.76 -11.72 -16.67
C THR A 52 18.95 -11.00 -17.31
N LEU A 53 19.55 -11.63 -18.30
CA LEU A 53 20.69 -11.10 -19.04
C LEU A 53 20.26 -10.83 -20.48
N SER A 54 20.87 -9.88 -21.15
CA SER A 54 20.67 -9.58 -22.57
C SER A 54 19.24 -9.10 -22.92
N PRO A 55 18.75 -7.99 -22.38
CA PRO A 55 19.44 -7.02 -21.53
C PRO A 55 19.46 -7.46 -20.06
N LEU A 56 20.42 -6.93 -19.30
CA LEU A 56 20.47 -7.14 -17.86
C LEU A 56 19.29 -6.40 -17.20
N ARG A 57 18.44 -7.15 -16.51
CA ARG A 57 17.31 -6.60 -15.77
C ARG A 57 17.15 -7.32 -14.45
N TYR A 58 16.72 -6.58 -13.45
CA TYR A 58 16.40 -7.08 -12.11
C TYR A 58 14.87 -7.00 -11.94
N HIS A 59 14.22 -8.17 -11.86
CA HIS A 59 12.75 -8.26 -11.78
C HIS A 59 12.35 -8.48 -10.33
N TYR A 60 11.55 -7.57 -9.80
CA TYR A 60 11.12 -7.57 -8.41
C TYR A 60 9.65 -7.93 -8.27
N GLN A 61 9.33 -8.62 -7.17
CA GLN A 61 7.99 -8.71 -6.60
C GLN A 61 8.06 -7.96 -5.27
N HIS A 62 8.01 -6.65 -5.36
CA HIS A 62 8.20 -5.75 -4.24
C HIS A 62 6.94 -5.76 -3.36
N ARG A 63 7.09 -6.05 -2.09
CA ARG A 63 5.97 -6.07 -1.13
C ARG A 63 5.93 -4.76 -0.37
N ALA A 64 5.09 -3.85 -0.83
CA ALA A 64 4.70 -2.67 -0.06
C ALA A 64 3.59 -3.06 0.93
N GLU A 65 3.37 -2.24 1.94
CA GLU A 65 2.34 -2.50 2.94
C GLU A 65 1.49 -1.26 3.15
N ILE A 66 0.17 -1.46 3.26
CA ILE A 66 -0.78 -0.42 3.62
C ILE A 66 -1.30 -0.74 5.01
N GLU A 67 -1.04 0.12 5.98
CA GLU A 67 -1.69 0.04 7.29
C GLU A 67 -3.04 0.76 7.18
N ALA A 68 -4.12 0.03 7.39
CA ALA A 68 -5.48 0.56 7.32
C ALA A 68 -6.08 0.58 8.71
N VAL A 69 -6.59 1.73 9.15
CA VAL A 69 -7.16 1.92 10.48
C VAL A 69 -8.48 2.66 10.38
N VAL A 70 -9.49 2.11 11.02
CA VAL A 70 -10.80 2.76 11.19
C VAL A 70 -11.21 2.70 12.65
N GLN A 71 -12.18 3.53 13.04
CA GLN A 71 -12.65 3.56 14.43
C GLN A 71 -14.16 3.75 14.50
N GLY A 72 -14.71 3.48 15.66
CA GLY A 72 -16.10 3.74 15.99
C GLY A 72 -16.96 2.50 16.02
N ALA A 73 -18.27 2.71 16.26
CA ALA A 73 -19.22 1.61 16.40
C ALA A 73 -19.44 0.84 15.09
N SER A 74 -19.28 1.50 13.95
CA SER A 74 -19.44 0.90 12.62
C SER A 74 -18.12 0.53 11.96
N ARG A 75 -17.07 0.29 12.76
CA ARG A 75 -15.72 0.04 12.23
C ARG A 75 -15.63 -1.18 11.30
N ASP A 76 -16.41 -2.21 11.56
CA ASP A 76 -16.36 -3.40 10.70
C ASP A 76 -16.88 -3.09 9.28
N ALA A 77 -18.01 -2.37 9.18
CA ALA A 77 -18.54 -1.95 7.90
C ALA A 77 -17.64 -0.92 7.22
N ALA A 78 -17.09 0.01 7.99
CA ALA A 78 -16.17 1.02 7.48
C ALA A 78 -14.89 0.38 6.92
N PHE A 79 -14.36 -0.61 7.61
CA PHE A 79 -13.18 -1.34 7.17
C PHE A 79 -13.46 -2.12 5.88
N ASP A 80 -14.59 -2.79 5.80
CA ASP A 80 -15.00 -3.53 4.61
C ASP A 80 -15.10 -2.60 3.39
N THR A 81 -15.74 -1.45 3.57
CA THR A 81 -15.85 -0.43 2.52
C THR A 81 -14.47 0.08 2.09
N LEU A 82 -13.59 0.32 3.04
CA LEU A 82 -12.24 0.81 2.77
C LEU A 82 -11.43 -0.21 1.97
N CYS A 83 -11.48 -1.48 2.35
CA CYS A 83 -10.80 -2.55 1.62
C CYS A 83 -11.35 -2.67 0.19
N ALA A 84 -12.66 -2.62 0.03
CA ALA A 84 -13.29 -2.67 -1.29
C ALA A 84 -12.85 -1.49 -2.17
N SER A 85 -12.72 -0.30 -1.60
CA SER A 85 -12.28 0.88 -2.35
C SER A 85 -10.82 0.79 -2.78
N ILE A 86 -9.95 0.25 -1.93
CA ILE A 86 -8.55 0.00 -2.28
C ILE A 86 -8.46 -1.02 -3.42
N GLY A 87 -9.21 -2.11 -3.31
CA GLY A 87 -9.25 -3.13 -4.34
C GLY A 87 -9.73 -2.60 -5.68
N ALA A 88 -10.78 -1.77 -5.67
CA ALA A 88 -11.31 -1.14 -6.87
C ALA A 88 -10.31 -0.18 -7.51
N ALA A 89 -9.59 0.60 -6.68
CA ALA A 89 -8.58 1.53 -7.17
C ALA A 89 -7.43 0.80 -7.90
N LEU A 90 -6.98 -0.32 -7.34
CA LEU A 90 -5.94 -1.13 -7.98
C LEU A 90 -6.46 -1.84 -9.23
N ALA A 91 -7.68 -2.37 -9.18
CA ALA A 91 -8.27 -3.06 -10.32
C ALA A 91 -8.53 -2.14 -11.51
N ALA A 92 -8.75 -0.84 -11.26
CA ALA A 92 -8.98 0.14 -12.31
C ALA A 92 -7.76 0.33 -13.22
N ASP A 93 -6.55 0.19 -12.66
CA ASP A 93 -5.31 0.28 -13.41
C ASP A 93 -4.18 -0.44 -12.66
N ARG A 94 -3.95 -1.69 -13.00
CA ARG A 94 -2.93 -2.54 -12.39
C ARG A 94 -1.50 -2.10 -12.68
N THR A 95 -1.31 -1.21 -13.66
CA THR A 95 0.01 -0.73 -14.03
C THR A 95 0.37 0.59 -13.35
N LEU A 96 -0.53 1.15 -12.55
CA LEU A 96 -0.35 2.44 -11.88
C LEU A 96 0.12 3.53 -12.86
N GLY A 97 -0.60 3.68 -13.95
CA GLY A 97 -0.26 4.65 -15.00
C GLY A 97 0.92 4.23 -15.87
N GLY A 98 1.19 2.93 -15.98
CA GLY A 98 2.31 2.41 -16.75
C GLY A 98 3.63 2.41 -16.01
N SER A 99 3.63 2.67 -14.68
CA SER A 99 4.86 2.73 -13.90
C SER A 99 5.36 1.35 -13.45
N CYS A 100 4.50 0.34 -13.42
CA CYS A 100 4.87 -1.04 -13.10
C CYS A 100 4.16 -2.01 -14.03
N ASP A 101 4.56 -3.27 -13.98
CA ASP A 101 3.94 -4.31 -14.82
C ASP A 101 2.59 -4.75 -14.25
N TRP A 102 2.51 -4.84 -12.92
CA TRP A 102 1.29 -5.30 -12.25
C TRP A 102 1.33 -4.93 -10.77
N ALA A 103 0.19 -4.50 -10.23
CA ALA A 103 0.01 -4.23 -8.81
C ALA A 103 -1.21 -4.98 -8.31
N GLU A 104 -1.06 -5.71 -7.21
CA GLU A 104 -2.14 -6.51 -6.65
C GLU A 104 -2.02 -6.58 -5.13
N ALA A 105 -3.12 -6.33 -4.44
CA ALA A 105 -3.18 -6.46 -3.00
C ALA A 105 -3.42 -7.92 -2.60
N GLU A 106 -2.90 -8.28 -1.44
CA GLU A 106 -3.23 -9.53 -0.76
C GLU A 106 -4.31 -9.25 0.29
N ALA A 107 -4.91 -10.33 0.81
CA ALA A 107 -5.93 -10.19 1.84
C ALA A 107 -5.39 -9.48 3.09
N PRO A 108 -6.20 -8.65 3.75
CA PRO A 108 -5.76 -7.92 4.93
C PRO A 108 -5.40 -8.86 6.08
N ARG A 109 -4.35 -8.49 6.82
CA ARG A 109 -3.94 -9.19 8.04
C ARG A 109 -4.30 -8.34 9.24
N PRO A 110 -5.25 -8.76 10.08
CA PRO A 110 -5.62 -8.00 11.26
C PRO A 110 -4.41 -7.79 12.19
N VAL A 111 -4.32 -6.62 12.80
CA VAL A 111 -3.28 -6.29 13.76
C VAL A 111 -3.91 -5.64 14.98
N ASP A 112 -3.30 -5.88 16.16
CA ASP A 112 -3.68 -5.21 17.40
C ASP A 112 -2.77 -4.00 17.59
N LEU A 113 -3.37 -2.84 17.90
CA LEU A 113 -2.61 -1.62 18.13
C LEU A 113 -2.29 -1.49 19.61
N PRO A 114 -1.00 -1.28 19.99
CA PRO A 114 -0.60 -1.13 21.38
C PRO A 114 -0.83 0.32 21.86
N VAL A 115 -2.05 0.81 21.71
CA VAL A 115 -2.43 2.18 22.10
C VAL A 115 -3.65 2.15 23.00
N GLU A 116 -3.78 3.17 23.85
CA GLU A 116 -4.96 3.36 24.69
C GLU A 116 -6.18 3.62 23.79
N GLY A 117 -7.31 3.02 24.12
CA GLY A 117 -8.51 3.13 23.29
C GLY A 117 -8.54 2.21 22.08
N ALA A 118 -7.60 1.28 21.97
CA ALA A 118 -7.50 0.37 20.82
C ALA A 118 -8.74 -0.50 20.62
N ALA A 119 -9.55 -0.71 21.67
CA ALA A 119 -10.77 -1.50 21.58
C ALA A 119 -11.81 -0.89 20.64
N SER A 120 -11.74 0.43 20.39
CA SER A 120 -12.62 1.12 19.42
C SER A 120 -12.04 1.17 18.02
N LEU A 121 -10.84 0.65 17.81
CA LEU A 121 -10.13 0.68 16.55
C LEU A 121 -10.17 -0.69 15.88
N LYS A 122 -10.18 -0.66 14.56
CA LYS A 122 -9.94 -1.84 13.74
C LYS A 122 -8.80 -1.52 12.78
N ALA A 123 -7.78 -2.35 12.80
CA ALA A 123 -6.58 -2.15 11.99
C ALA A 123 -6.15 -3.44 11.32
N ALA A 124 -5.54 -3.29 10.15
CA ALA A 124 -4.94 -4.40 9.42
C ALA A 124 -3.81 -3.90 8.55
N VAL A 125 -2.91 -4.82 8.20
CA VAL A 125 -1.89 -4.59 7.18
C VAL A 125 -2.35 -5.25 5.89
N ILE A 126 -2.36 -4.49 4.81
CA ILE A 126 -2.71 -4.98 3.47
C ILE A 126 -1.43 -4.97 2.64
N PRO A 127 -0.83 -6.14 2.37
CA PRO A 127 0.33 -6.19 1.49
C PRO A 127 -0.10 -5.87 0.05
N VAL A 128 0.75 -5.13 -0.67
CA VAL A 128 0.57 -4.88 -2.10
C VAL A 128 1.83 -5.34 -2.80
N VAL A 129 1.69 -6.29 -3.71
CA VAL A 129 2.81 -6.81 -4.48
C VAL A 129 2.91 -6.01 -5.77
N LEU A 130 4.08 -5.39 -5.97
CA LEU A 130 4.38 -4.57 -7.13
C LEU A 130 5.40 -5.32 -8.00
N HIS A 131 4.98 -5.66 -9.22
CA HIS A 131 5.84 -6.34 -10.18
C HIS A 131 6.47 -5.30 -11.09
N TYR A 132 7.79 -5.19 -11.04
CA TYR A 132 8.54 -4.28 -11.91
C TYR A 132 9.96 -4.76 -12.12
N SER A 133 10.64 -4.16 -13.09
CA SER A 133 12.05 -4.43 -13.31
C SER A 133 12.85 -3.13 -13.42
N THR A 134 14.11 -3.21 -13.05
CA THR A 134 15.04 -2.10 -13.14
C THR A 134 16.34 -2.55 -13.77
N ALA A 135 17.12 -1.60 -14.30
CA ALA A 135 18.44 -1.88 -14.84
C ALA A 135 19.53 -1.99 -13.76
N ASP A 136 19.23 -1.50 -12.56
CA ASP A 136 20.16 -1.46 -11.42
C ASP A 136 19.38 -1.72 -10.14
N PRO A 137 19.91 -2.54 -9.19
CA PRO A 137 19.18 -2.84 -7.95
C PRO A 137 18.87 -1.63 -7.08
N LEU A 138 19.62 -0.53 -7.23
CA LEU A 138 19.40 0.68 -6.45
C LEU A 138 18.36 1.62 -7.09
N THR A 139 17.83 1.28 -8.21
CA THR A 139 16.84 2.09 -8.91
C THR A 139 15.53 1.37 -9.12
#